data_7c472ebab6fa54c77bf013ac0a918104
#
_entry.id   7c472ebab6fa54c77bf013ac0a918104
#
_cell.length_a   1.000
_cell.length_b   1.000
_cell.length_c   1.000
_cell.angle_alpha   90.00
_cell.angle_beta   90.00
_cell.angle_gamma   90.00
#
_symmetry.space_group_name_H-M   'P 1'
#
loop_
_entity.id
_entity.type
_entity.pdbx_description
1 polymer ?
#
loop_
_entity_poly.entity_id
_entity_poly.type
_entity_poly.pdbx_seq_one_letter_code
_entity_poly.pdbx_strand_id
1 'polypeptide(L)'
;MTIFNALNLIGGLCLFLFGMNLMGQALERRAGSGLRSLLEKMTQNRLMGLLAGLGVTAVIQSSSATTVMVVGFVNSGLMTLRQSIGVIMGANIGTTVTAWILSLSGIEGSSLFVQMFKPSTFTPILALVGIILYMFCKADKKKDTGMILLGFATLMFGMEAMSSAVSSLRNVPQFREIFLMFSNPILGVLVGAVLTGIIQSSSASVGILQALASTGQVTYGAAIPIIMGQNIGTCVTALLSSIGTNKNARRAALVHLNFNVIGATVGIVLFYVVRAVAAPALLGQAASEWGIAVAHSIFNILCTAVLLPMGGLLEKLVLRLVPEGKQPQREAELDERLLATPALALERCRTLIADMASYSMESLRESLNAITAYNQKSAEHIREDEAKTDHYEDIIGSYLVKLSARKIGESDSALAAEYLRIIGDFERIADHSVNILESAEEMQQKGIAFSAAALQEYATMAGAVREVTALAYDSFVSGDVQAARQVEPLEEVIDDLKEEMRTRHIRRMQQGSCGIEAGFIWSDLLTNLERVSDHCSNIACCMIEGADHNLHRHEVLQSIRGSGEIFDREYSSYRQKYALTAE
;
A
#
# COMPACT_ATOMS: atom_id res chain seq x y z
N MET A 1 -31.09 -7.89 -33.74
CA MET A 1 -30.32 -8.63 -32.70
C MET A 1 -31.23 -9.71 -32.15
N THR A 2 -30.82 -10.98 -32.23
CA THR A 2 -31.55 -12.08 -31.61
C THR A 2 -31.25 -12.13 -30.11
N ILE A 3 -32.11 -12.78 -29.30
CA ILE A 3 -31.86 -12.98 -27.89
C ILE A 3 -30.53 -13.71 -27.64
N PHE A 4 -30.15 -14.62 -28.55
CA PHE A 4 -28.87 -15.34 -28.49
C PHE A 4 -27.67 -14.43 -28.69
N ASN A 5 -27.76 -13.41 -29.57
CA ASN A 5 -26.69 -12.42 -29.74
C ASN A 5 -26.54 -11.54 -28.49
N ALA A 6 -27.64 -11.18 -27.82
CA ALA A 6 -27.60 -10.46 -26.57
C ALA A 6 -26.95 -11.29 -25.44
N LEU A 7 -27.31 -12.59 -25.35
CA LEU A 7 -26.68 -13.50 -24.37
C LEU A 7 -25.19 -13.70 -24.66
N ASN A 8 -24.80 -13.84 -25.93
CA ASN A 8 -23.38 -13.94 -26.31
C ASN A 8 -22.60 -12.65 -26.01
N LEU A 9 -23.22 -11.47 -26.20
CA LEU A 9 -22.61 -10.20 -25.83
C LEU A 9 -22.37 -10.13 -24.31
N ILE A 10 -23.36 -10.50 -23.50
CA ILE A 10 -23.24 -10.55 -22.05
C ILE A 10 -22.18 -11.58 -21.62
N GLY A 11 -22.19 -12.77 -22.22
CA GLY A 11 -21.20 -13.81 -21.95
C GLY A 11 -19.77 -13.37 -22.31
N GLY A 12 -19.60 -12.72 -23.47
CA GLY A 12 -18.34 -12.12 -23.89
C GLY A 12 -17.86 -11.04 -22.93
N LEU A 13 -18.77 -10.17 -22.49
CA LEU A 13 -18.46 -9.14 -21.48
C LEU A 13 -18.06 -9.75 -20.14
N CYS A 14 -18.72 -10.80 -19.69
CA CYS A 14 -18.33 -11.52 -18.46
C CYS A 14 -16.93 -12.13 -18.57
N LEU A 15 -16.61 -12.79 -19.67
CA LEU A 15 -15.27 -13.35 -19.91
C LEU A 15 -14.22 -12.24 -19.98
N PHE A 16 -14.53 -11.15 -20.68
CA PHE A 16 -13.65 -9.98 -20.76
C PHE A 16 -13.34 -9.40 -19.40
N LEU A 17 -14.36 -9.13 -18.57
CA LEU A 17 -14.19 -8.59 -17.21
C LEU A 17 -13.43 -9.56 -16.30
N PHE A 18 -13.72 -10.87 -16.40
CA PHE A 18 -13.03 -11.89 -15.64
C PHE A 18 -11.54 -11.97 -16.03
N GLY A 19 -11.25 -12.01 -17.33
CA GLY A 19 -9.87 -12.03 -17.86
C GLY A 19 -9.08 -10.80 -17.44
N MET A 20 -9.69 -9.61 -17.51
CA MET A 20 -9.08 -8.35 -17.09
C MET A 20 -8.76 -8.36 -15.58
N ASN A 21 -9.71 -8.82 -14.75
CA ASN A 21 -9.52 -8.91 -13.31
C ASN A 21 -8.43 -9.91 -12.94
N LEU A 22 -8.43 -11.10 -13.55
CA LEU A 22 -7.44 -12.14 -13.33
C LEU A 22 -6.03 -11.66 -13.72
N MET A 23 -5.89 -11.02 -14.88
CA MET A 23 -4.63 -10.45 -15.36
C MET A 23 -4.14 -9.34 -14.42
N GLY A 24 -5.02 -8.41 -14.02
CA GLY A 24 -4.69 -7.30 -13.13
C GLY A 24 -4.19 -7.77 -11.77
N GLN A 25 -4.89 -8.68 -11.12
CA GLN A 25 -4.47 -9.27 -9.83
C GLN A 25 -3.12 -10.00 -9.93
N ALA A 26 -2.88 -10.73 -11.01
CA ALA A 26 -1.63 -11.44 -11.21
C ALA A 26 -0.46 -10.48 -11.50
N LEU A 27 -0.71 -9.40 -12.25
CA LEU A 27 0.27 -8.34 -12.49
C LEU A 27 0.63 -7.60 -11.20
N GLU A 28 -0.36 -7.31 -10.35
CA GLU A 28 -0.18 -6.67 -9.04
C GLU A 28 0.72 -7.54 -8.14
N ARG A 29 0.39 -8.83 -7.97
CA ARG A 29 1.23 -9.75 -7.20
C ARG A 29 2.65 -9.87 -7.77
N ARG A 30 2.76 -9.95 -9.09
CA ARG A 30 4.06 -10.05 -9.77
C ARG A 30 4.91 -8.79 -9.62
N ALA A 31 4.28 -7.61 -9.57
CA ALA A 31 4.94 -6.33 -9.38
C ALA A 31 5.47 -6.13 -7.94
N GLY A 32 4.78 -6.68 -6.95
CA GLY A 32 5.22 -6.75 -5.54
C GLY A 32 6.03 -5.55 -5.05
N SER A 33 7.31 -5.76 -4.74
CA SER A 33 8.24 -4.72 -4.26
C SER A 33 8.47 -3.57 -5.26
N GLY A 34 8.33 -3.83 -6.56
CA GLY A 34 8.41 -2.79 -7.60
C GLY A 34 7.28 -1.78 -7.52
N LEU A 35 6.07 -2.24 -7.21
CA LEU A 35 4.91 -1.38 -6.97
C LEU A 35 5.15 -0.48 -5.74
N ARG A 36 5.70 -1.05 -4.66
CA ARG A 36 6.10 -0.31 -3.46
C ARG A 36 7.08 0.81 -3.77
N SER A 37 8.15 0.52 -4.52
CA SER A 37 9.15 1.53 -4.94
C SER A 37 8.54 2.63 -5.83
N LEU A 38 7.57 2.31 -6.68
CA LEU A 38 6.83 3.32 -7.45
C LEU A 38 6.00 4.22 -6.54
N LEU A 39 5.38 3.65 -5.51
CA LEU A 39 4.54 4.37 -4.55
C LEU A 39 5.37 5.35 -3.69
N GLU A 40 6.55 4.95 -3.23
CA GLU A 40 7.49 5.85 -2.52
C GLU A 40 7.87 7.08 -3.36
N LYS A 41 8.02 6.92 -4.68
CA LYS A 41 8.31 8.02 -5.60
C LYS A 41 7.13 8.98 -5.83
N MET A 42 5.90 8.55 -5.55
CA MET A 42 4.69 9.40 -5.68
C MET A 42 4.76 10.67 -4.83
N THR A 43 5.49 10.63 -3.73
CA THR A 43 5.55 11.72 -2.74
C THR A 43 6.61 12.78 -3.04
N GLN A 44 7.54 12.57 -3.98
CA GLN A 44 8.67 13.46 -4.22
C GLN A 44 8.28 14.77 -4.91
N ASN A 45 7.58 14.70 -6.05
CA ASN A 45 7.10 15.88 -6.77
C ASN A 45 5.95 15.52 -7.74
N ARG A 46 5.28 16.54 -8.32
CA ARG A 46 4.12 16.33 -9.21
C ARG A 46 4.42 15.48 -10.44
N LEU A 47 5.61 15.63 -11.04
CA LEU A 47 5.98 14.89 -12.24
C LEU A 47 6.27 13.42 -11.90
N MET A 48 6.98 13.18 -10.80
CA MET A 48 7.20 11.81 -10.32
C MET A 48 5.87 11.15 -9.91
N GLY A 49 4.97 11.91 -9.28
CA GLY A 49 3.61 11.44 -9.00
C GLY A 49 2.84 11.05 -10.27
N LEU A 50 2.94 11.85 -11.34
CA LEU A 50 2.33 11.54 -12.63
C LEU A 50 2.90 10.26 -13.24
N LEU A 51 4.22 10.11 -13.29
CA LEU A 51 4.87 8.91 -13.82
C LEU A 51 4.55 7.66 -12.99
N ALA A 52 4.51 7.81 -11.65
CA ALA A 52 4.13 6.73 -10.76
C ALA A 52 2.65 6.35 -10.93
N GLY A 53 1.73 7.31 -11.00
CA GLY A 53 0.31 7.06 -11.26
C GLY A 53 0.06 6.36 -12.60
N LEU A 54 0.79 6.78 -13.65
CA LEU A 54 0.78 6.11 -14.95
C LEU A 54 1.28 4.67 -14.82
N GLY A 55 2.44 4.47 -14.19
CA GLY A 55 3.07 3.16 -14.04
C GLY A 55 2.20 2.19 -13.21
N VAL A 56 1.70 2.66 -12.06
CA VAL A 56 0.82 1.87 -11.19
C VAL A 56 -0.44 1.45 -11.95
N THR A 57 -1.10 2.38 -12.63
CA THR A 57 -2.33 2.07 -13.39
C THR A 57 -2.06 1.14 -14.56
N ALA A 58 -0.94 1.33 -15.27
CA ALA A 58 -0.55 0.43 -16.37
C ALA A 58 -0.27 -1.00 -15.87
N VAL A 59 0.28 -1.15 -14.66
CA VAL A 59 0.54 -2.47 -14.04
C VAL A 59 -0.76 -3.07 -13.50
N ILE A 60 -1.51 -2.34 -12.67
CA ILE A 60 -2.76 -2.84 -12.05
C ILE A 60 -3.88 -3.00 -13.09
N GLN A 61 -3.80 -2.31 -14.24
CA GLN A 61 -4.82 -2.25 -15.30
C GLN A 61 -6.17 -1.68 -14.81
N SER A 62 -6.13 -0.85 -13.74
CA SER A 62 -7.32 -0.26 -13.13
C SER A 62 -7.02 1.13 -12.57
N SER A 63 -7.46 2.17 -13.28
CA SER A 63 -7.39 3.56 -12.77
C SER A 63 -8.34 3.80 -11.60
N SER A 64 -9.47 3.08 -11.55
CA SER A 64 -10.38 3.15 -10.42
C SER A 64 -9.71 2.64 -9.14
N ALA A 65 -9.01 1.49 -9.19
CA ALA A 65 -8.25 0.98 -8.06
C ALA A 65 -7.15 1.96 -7.63
N THR A 66 -6.38 2.48 -8.60
CA THR A 66 -5.33 3.49 -8.33
C THR A 66 -5.89 4.74 -7.68
N THR A 67 -7.02 5.27 -8.15
CA THR A 67 -7.61 6.50 -7.56
C THR A 67 -8.25 6.25 -6.20
N VAL A 68 -8.87 5.10 -5.95
CA VAL A 68 -9.37 4.69 -4.62
C VAL A 68 -8.21 4.58 -3.64
N MET A 69 -7.09 3.98 -4.06
CA MET A 69 -5.86 3.89 -3.29
C MET A 69 -5.32 5.29 -2.93
N VAL A 70 -5.27 6.22 -3.89
CA VAL A 70 -4.86 7.62 -3.66
C VAL A 70 -5.79 8.31 -2.65
N VAL A 71 -7.11 8.09 -2.74
CA VAL A 71 -8.08 8.59 -1.74
C VAL A 71 -7.76 8.02 -0.35
N GLY A 72 -7.44 6.73 -0.25
CA GLY A 72 -7.02 6.06 0.98
C GLY A 72 -5.72 6.66 1.55
N PHE A 73 -4.71 6.94 0.69
CA PHE A 73 -3.45 7.59 1.12
C PHE A 73 -3.65 8.99 1.66
N VAL A 74 -4.49 9.76 1.00
CA VAL A 74 -4.80 11.11 1.47
C VAL A 74 -5.62 11.04 2.76
N ASN A 75 -6.48 10.03 2.92
CA ASN A 75 -7.24 9.80 4.14
C ASN A 75 -6.34 9.43 5.33
N SER A 76 -5.37 8.58 5.12
CA SER A 76 -4.41 8.12 6.14
C SER A 76 -3.23 9.07 6.36
N GLY A 77 -3.16 10.21 5.64
CA GLY A 77 -2.08 11.17 5.77
C GLY A 77 -0.75 10.77 5.10
N LEU A 78 -0.68 9.60 4.44
CA LEU A 78 0.51 9.15 3.69
C LEU A 78 0.81 10.02 2.46
N MET A 79 -0.20 10.73 1.97
CA MET A 79 -0.09 11.60 0.81
C MET A 79 -0.84 12.91 1.03
N THR A 80 -0.23 14.02 0.66
CA THR A 80 -0.92 15.31 0.68
C THR A 80 -1.86 15.44 -0.53
N LEU A 81 -2.88 16.29 -0.41
CA LEU A 81 -3.77 16.62 -1.53
C LEU A 81 -2.98 17.10 -2.77
N ARG A 82 -1.93 17.90 -2.55
CA ARG A 82 -1.09 18.44 -3.63
C ARG A 82 -0.32 17.35 -4.40
N GLN A 83 0.15 16.33 -3.70
CA GLN A 83 0.84 15.17 -4.30
C GLN A 83 -0.15 14.30 -5.09
N SER A 84 -1.37 14.10 -4.57
CA SER A 84 -2.39 13.27 -5.22
C SER A 84 -2.80 13.75 -6.61
N ILE A 85 -2.71 15.06 -6.89
CA ILE A 85 -3.06 15.65 -8.20
C ILE A 85 -2.25 15.02 -9.34
N GLY A 86 -0.92 14.92 -9.18
CA GLY A 86 -0.05 14.32 -10.20
C GLY A 86 -0.39 12.85 -10.43
N VAL A 87 -0.58 12.09 -9.36
CA VAL A 87 -0.88 10.67 -9.42
C VAL A 87 -2.22 10.40 -10.13
N ILE A 88 -3.27 11.16 -9.80
CA ILE A 88 -4.59 11.05 -10.43
C ILE A 88 -4.52 11.34 -11.93
N MET A 89 -3.77 12.38 -12.33
CA MET A 89 -3.56 12.70 -13.75
C MET A 89 -2.79 11.59 -14.46
N GLY A 90 -1.77 11.02 -13.81
CA GLY A 90 -1.00 9.90 -14.34
C GLY A 90 -1.85 8.63 -14.51
N ALA A 91 -2.72 8.34 -13.55
CA ALA A 91 -3.64 7.21 -13.60
C ALA A 91 -4.57 7.28 -14.83
N ASN A 92 -5.06 8.47 -15.19
CA ASN A 92 -5.87 8.64 -16.40
C ASN A 92 -5.09 8.31 -17.68
N ILE A 93 -3.81 8.72 -17.79
CA ILE A 93 -2.97 8.32 -18.92
C ILE A 93 -2.71 6.81 -18.88
N GLY A 94 -2.43 6.23 -17.71
CA GLY A 94 -2.17 4.79 -17.54
C GLY A 94 -3.32 3.91 -18.03
N THR A 95 -4.58 4.38 -17.92
CA THR A 95 -5.76 3.68 -18.45
C THR A 95 -5.69 3.44 -19.96
N THR A 96 -5.00 4.31 -20.69
CA THR A 96 -4.89 4.19 -22.15
C THR A 96 -4.10 2.95 -22.58
N VAL A 97 -3.22 2.43 -21.72
CA VAL A 97 -2.48 1.18 -21.97
C VAL A 97 -3.46 0.01 -22.19
N THR A 98 -4.54 -0.04 -21.41
CA THR A 98 -5.60 -1.06 -21.61
C THR A 98 -6.24 -0.91 -22.98
N ALA A 99 -6.56 0.31 -23.42
CA ALA A 99 -7.14 0.54 -24.74
C ALA A 99 -6.22 0.05 -25.87
N TRP A 100 -4.90 0.19 -25.72
CA TRP A 100 -3.92 -0.34 -26.66
C TRP A 100 -3.87 -1.87 -26.65
N ILE A 101 -3.92 -2.51 -25.48
CA ILE A 101 -4.02 -3.97 -25.37
C ILE A 101 -5.26 -4.47 -26.10
N LEU A 102 -6.40 -3.83 -25.90
CA LEU A 102 -7.67 -4.20 -26.52
C LEU A 102 -7.67 -3.97 -28.04
N SER A 103 -6.97 -2.93 -28.52
CA SER A 103 -6.88 -2.63 -29.95
C SER A 103 -6.19 -3.73 -30.77
N LEU A 104 -5.47 -4.65 -30.10
CA LEU A 104 -4.89 -5.82 -30.78
C LEU A 104 -5.97 -6.71 -31.41
N SER A 105 -7.21 -6.69 -30.88
CA SER A 105 -8.36 -7.43 -31.45
C SER A 105 -8.70 -7.00 -32.87
N GLY A 106 -8.39 -5.76 -33.25
CA GLY A 106 -8.65 -5.19 -34.57
C GLY A 106 -7.53 -5.41 -35.61
N ILE A 107 -6.54 -6.28 -35.34
CA ILE A 107 -5.49 -6.57 -36.32
C ILE A 107 -6.05 -7.39 -37.48
N GLU A 108 -6.16 -6.80 -38.65
CA GLU A 108 -6.62 -7.43 -39.89
C GLU A 108 -5.49 -7.48 -40.91
N GLY A 109 -5.43 -8.58 -41.68
CA GLY A 109 -4.47 -8.76 -42.77
C GLY A 109 -4.41 -10.20 -43.26
N SER A 110 -4.04 -10.37 -44.53
CA SER A 110 -3.98 -11.69 -45.20
C SER A 110 -2.57 -12.28 -45.26
N SER A 111 -1.51 -11.49 -44.96
CA SER A 111 -0.15 -12.02 -44.97
C SER A 111 0.07 -12.97 -43.78
N LEU A 112 0.85 -14.01 -44.00
CA LEU A 112 1.15 -15.05 -43.00
C LEU A 112 1.76 -14.45 -41.72
N PHE A 113 2.58 -13.41 -41.88
CA PHE A 113 3.17 -12.67 -40.75
C PHE A 113 2.09 -11.97 -39.92
N VAL A 114 1.16 -11.24 -40.54
CA VAL A 114 0.05 -10.56 -39.83
C VAL A 114 -0.90 -11.57 -39.19
N GLN A 115 -1.16 -12.70 -39.84
CA GLN A 115 -1.98 -13.77 -39.27
C GLN A 115 -1.38 -14.37 -37.98
N MET A 116 -0.07 -14.46 -37.87
CA MET A 116 0.60 -14.91 -36.63
C MET A 116 0.40 -13.95 -35.46
N PHE A 117 0.23 -12.66 -35.72
CA PHE A 117 0.01 -11.63 -34.70
C PHE A 117 -1.48 -11.35 -34.43
N LYS A 118 -2.40 -12.04 -35.11
CA LYS A 118 -3.83 -11.95 -34.77
C LYS A 118 -4.12 -12.59 -33.41
N PRO A 119 -4.91 -11.96 -32.54
CA PRO A 119 -5.30 -12.54 -31.26
C PRO A 119 -5.88 -13.95 -31.38
N SER A 120 -6.73 -14.19 -32.38
CA SER A 120 -7.30 -15.53 -32.67
C SER A 120 -6.22 -16.63 -32.87
N THR A 121 -5.01 -16.27 -33.29
CA THR A 121 -3.92 -17.21 -33.55
C THR A 121 -2.99 -17.38 -32.35
N PHE A 122 -2.52 -16.28 -31.75
CA PHE A 122 -1.53 -16.38 -30.66
C PHE A 122 -2.17 -16.58 -29.27
N THR A 123 -3.39 -16.12 -29.05
CA THR A 123 -4.10 -16.24 -27.77
C THR A 123 -4.23 -17.69 -27.28
N PRO A 124 -4.61 -18.68 -28.14
CA PRO A 124 -4.63 -20.08 -27.70
C PRO A 124 -3.26 -20.60 -27.25
N ILE A 125 -2.18 -20.14 -27.89
CA ILE A 125 -0.80 -20.51 -27.51
C ILE A 125 -0.48 -19.92 -26.14
N LEU A 126 -0.81 -18.64 -25.91
CA LEU A 126 -0.63 -18.01 -24.61
C LEU A 126 -1.45 -18.70 -23.52
N ALA A 127 -2.69 -19.11 -23.83
CA ALA A 127 -3.52 -19.89 -22.91
C ALA A 127 -2.88 -21.23 -22.55
N LEU A 128 -2.34 -21.96 -23.55
CA LEU A 128 -1.65 -23.22 -23.32
C LEU A 128 -0.41 -23.03 -22.43
N VAL A 129 0.44 -22.05 -22.76
CA VAL A 129 1.63 -21.74 -21.94
C VAL A 129 1.20 -21.31 -20.53
N GLY A 130 0.16 -20.47 -20.45
CA GLY A 130 -0.39 -19.98 -19.19
C GLY A 130 -0.86 -21.10 -18.28
N ILE A 131 -1.65 -22.07 -18.79
CA ILE A 131 -2.14 -23.19 -18.00
C ILE A 131 -1.02 -24.12 -17.56
N ILE A 132 -0.02 -24.35 -18.42
CA ILE A 132 1.16 -25.15 -18.07
C ILE A 132 1.92 -24.49 -16.91
N LEU A 133 2.20 -23.21 -16.99
CA LEU A 133 2.89 -22.48 -15.92
C LEU A 133 2.08 -22.47 -14.62
N TYR A 134 0.76 -22.29 -14.70
CA TYR A 134 -0.12 -22.23 -13.54
C TYR A 134 -0.25 -23.59 -12.83
N MET A 135 -0.44 -24.70 -13.58
CA MET A 135 -0.71 -26.01 -13.01
C MET A 135 0.55 -26.79 -12.63
N PHE A 136 1.62 -26.69 -13.42
CA PHE A 136 2.78 -27.57 -13.27
C PHE A 136 4.00 -26.90 -12.62
N CYS A 137 4.06 -25.56 -12.54
CA CYS A 137 5.15 -24.89 -11.84
C CYS A 137 4.85 -24.72 -10.34
N LYS A 138 5.86 -24.94 -9.51
CA LYS A 138 5.75 -24.76 -8.05
C LYS A 138 6.00 -23.30 -7.62
N ALA A 139 6.87 -22.59 -8.33
CA ALA A 139 7.26 -21.21 -7.99
C ALA A 139 6.10 -20.23 -8.25
N ASP A 140 5.72 -19.44 -7.24
CA ASP A 140 4.59 -18.49 -7.31
C ASP A 140 4.77 -17.46 -8.41
N LYS A 141 5.99 -16.94 -8.61
CA LYS A 141 6.30 -16.03 -9.72
C LYS A 141 5.98 -16.63 -11.10
N LYS A 142 6.14 -17.95 -11.29
CA LYS A 142 5.77 -18.64 -12.54
C LYS A 142 4.27 -18.85 -12.64
N LYS A 143 3.60 -19.17 -11.53
CA LYS A 143 2.13 -19.26 -11.47
C LYS A 143 1.47 -17.92 -11.78
N ASP A 144 1.97 -16.81 -11.22
CA ASP A 144 1.48 -15.48 -11.53
C ASP A 144 1.67 -15.14 -13.01
N THR A 145 2.84 -15.47 -13.59
CA THR A 145 3.04 -15.32 -15.04
C THR A 145 2.03 -16.17 -15.84
N GLY A 146 1.74 -17.39 -15.38
CA GLY A 146 0.70 -18.24 -15.96
C GLY A 146 -0.68 -17.59 -15.90
N MET A 147 -1.04 -17.00 -14.76
CA MET A 147 -2.32 -16.29 -14.59
C MET A 147 -2.41 -15.01 -15.43
N ILE A 148 -1.30 -14.26 -15.62
CA ILE A 148 -1.26 -13.12 -16.54
C ILE A 148 -1.60 -13.57 -17.96
N LEU A 149 -0.97 -14.64 -18.44
CA LEU A 149 -1.20 -15.16 -19.79
C LEU A 149 -2.63 -15.70 -19.96
N LEU A 150 -3.16 -16.42 -18.97
CA LEU A 150 -4.54 -16.91 -18.95
C LEU A 150 -5.55 -15.76 -18.89
N GLY A 151 -5.30 -14.76 -18.06
CA GLY A 151 -6.15 -13.57 -17.95
C GLY A 151 -6.20 -12.80 -19.27
N PHE A 152 -5.04 -12.58 -19.90
CA PHE A 152 -4.95 -11.97 -21.23
C PHE A 152 -5.70 -12.79 -22.29
N ALA A 153 -5.52 -14.12 -22.30
CA ALA A 153 -6.22 -15.00 -23.23
C ALA A 153 -7.75 -14.94 -23.05
N THR A 154 -8.22 -15.01 -21.81
CA THR A 154 -9.64 -14.94 -21.47
C THR A 154 -10.24 -13.59 -21.87
N LEU A 155 -9.51 -12.48 -21.64
CA LEU A 155 -9.89 -11.13 -22.04
C LEU A 155 -10.05 -11.05 -23.57
N MET A 156 -9.10 -11.59 -24.35
CA MET A 156 -9.16 -11.58 -25.81
C MET A 156 -10.31 -12.44 -26.34
N PHE A 157 -10.57 -13.62 -25.78
CA PHE A 157 -11.73 -14.44 -26.13
C PHE A 157 -13.05 -13.70 -25.81
N GLY A 158 -13.11 -12.97 -24.69
CA GLY A 158 -14.24 -12.12 -24.37
C GLY A 158 -14.46 -11.02 -25.40
N MET A 159 -13.39 -10.34 -25.85
CA MET A 159 -13.45 -9.33 -26.91
C MET A 159 -13.96 -9.91 -28.24
N GLU A 160 -13.44 -11.05 -28.65
CA GLU A 160 -13.87 -11.73 -29.87
C GLU A 160 -15.32 -12.16 -29.80
N ALA A 161 -15.79 -12.69 -28.67
CA ALA A 161 -17.18 -13.05 -28.44
C ALA A 161 -18.10 -11.80 -28.52
N MET A 162 -17.71 -10.68 -27.91
CA MET A 162 -18.46 -9.42 -28.01
C MET A 162 -18.53 -8.91 -29.44
N SER A 163 -17.39 -8.85 -30.15
CA SER A 163 -17.33 -8.39 -31.55
C SER A 163 -18.16 -9.28 -32.48
N SER A 164 -18.12 -10.60 -32.28
CA SER A 164 -18.95 -11.55 -33.04
C SER A 164 -20.43 -11.35 -32.75
N ALA A 165 -20.81 -11.16 -31.50
CA ALA A 165 -22.21 -10.93 -31.11
C ALA A 165 -22.82 -9.66 -31.74
N VAL A 166 -22.02 -8.59 -31.84
CA VAL A 166 -22.48 -7.31 -32.43
C VAL A 166 -22.32 -7.26 -33.95
N SER A 167 -21.61 -8.19 -34.57
CA SER A 167 -21.39 -8.20 -36.03
C SER A 167 -22.68 -8.21 -36.83
N SER A 168 -23.75 -8.87 -36.31
CA SER A 168 -25.09 -8.88 -36.90
C SER A 168 -25.75 -7.50 -36.97
N LEU A 169 -25.28 -6.53 -36.18
CA LEU A 169 -25.81 -5.15 -36.18
C LEU A 169 -25.25 -4.31 -37.32
N ARG A 170 -24.20 -4.79 -38.00
CA ARG A 170 -23.55 -4.09 -39.11
C ARG A 170 -24.53 -3.66 -40.22
N ASN A 171 -25.57 -4.46 -40.48
CA ASN A 171 -26.54 -4.24 -41.54
C ASN A 171 -27.91 -3.76 -41.02
N VAL A 172 -28.01 -3.31 -39.77
CA VAL A 172 -29.27 -2.85 -39.17
C VAL A 172 -29.35 -1.31 -39.25
N PRO A 173 -30.23 -0.73 -40.08
CA PRO A 173 -30.30 0.74 -40.27
C PRO A 173 -30.59 1.49 -38.96
N GLN A 174 -31.45 0.96 -38.11
CA GLN A 174 -31.82 1.56 -36.82
C GLN A 174 -30.61 1.67 -35.88
N PHE A 175 -29.67 0.71 -35.95
CA PHE A 175 -28.47 0.75 -35.17
C PHE A 175 -27.54 1.91 -35.57
N ARG A 176 -27.42 2.15 -36.88
CA ARG A 176 -26.71 3.31 -37.42
C ARG A 176 -27.36 4.64 -37.00
N GLU A 177 -28.69 4.72 -37.00
CA GLU A 177 -29.43 5.92 -36.58
C GLU A 177 -29.15 6.26 -35.12
N ILE A 178 -29.08 5.26 -34.22
CA ILE A 178 -28.71 5.45 -32.81
C ILE A 178 -27.32 6.09 -32.69
N PHE A 179 -26.33 5.61 -33.47
CA PHE A 179 -24.98 6.22 -33.43
C PHE A 179 -24.93 7.61 -34.08
N LEU A 180 -25.81 7.90 -35.03
CA LEU A 180 -25.93 9.25 -35.57
C LEU A 180 -26.48 10.24 -34.53
N MET A 181 -27.32 9.81 -33.58
CA MET A 181 -27.74 10.66 -32.46
C MET A 181 -26.54 11.00 -31.54
N PHE A 182 -25.61 10.08 -31.35
CA PHE A 182 -24.39 10.31 -30.55
C PHE A 182 -23.32 11.15 -31.28
N SER A 183 -23.56 11.50 -32.56
CA SER A 183 -22.75 12.51 -33.25
C SER A 183 -22.97 13.94 -32.70
N ASN A 184 -24.00 14.14 -31.85
CA ASN A 184 -24.06 15.28 -30.94
C ASN A 184 -23.06 15.06 -29.79
N PRO A 185 -21.99 15.87 -29.69
CA PRO A 185 -20.92 15.63 -28.71
C PRO A 185 -21.40 15.64 -27.27
N ILE A 186 -22.41 16.42 -26.92
CA ILE A 186 -22.95 16.48 -25.56
C ILE A 186 -23.64 15.15 -25.20
N LEU A 187 -24.43 14.59 -26.13
CA LEU A 187 -25.08 13.29 -25.92
C LEU A 187 -24.05 12.17 -25.87
N GLY A 188 -23.01 12.21 -26.70
CA GLY A 188 -21.89 11.26 -26.66
C GLY A 188 -21.20 11.25 -25.32
N VAL A 189 -20.86 12.42 -24.77
CA VAL A 189 -20.26 12.55 -23.43
C VAL A 189 -21.21 12.02 -22.35
N LEU A 190 -22.49 12.37 -22.40
CA LEU A 190 -23.47 11.90 -21.41
C LEU A 190 -23.59 10.36 -21.41
N VAL A 191 -23.69 9.75 -22.58
CA VAL A 191 -23.78 8.29 -22.71
C VAL A 191 -22.52 7.61 -22.22
N GLY A 192 -21.33 8.12 -22.59
CA GLY A 192 -20.06 7.61 -22.10
C GLY A 192 -19.94 7.69 -20.57
N ALA A 193 -20.36 8.83 -19.99
CA ALA A 193 -20.34 9.05 -18.55
C ALA A 193 -21.29 8.13 -17.78
N VAL A 194 -22.54 8.01 -18.25
CA VAL A 194 -23.55 7.15 -17.62
C VAL A 194 -23.17 5.68 -17.72
N LEU A 195 -22.77 5.21 -18.90
CA LEU A 195 -22.39 3.83 -19.12
C LEU A 195 -21.21 3.44 -18.22
N THR A 196 -20.15 4.26 -18.20
CA THR A 196 -18.96 3.99 -17.37
C THR A 196 -19.28 4.13 -15.88
N GLY A 197 -20.11 5.09 -15.49
CA GLY A 197 -20.56 5.26 -14.11
C GLY A 197 -21.36 4.06 -13.58
N ILE A 198 -22.14 3.40 -14.41
CA ILE A 198 -22.88 2.17 -14.07
C ILE A 198 -21.92 0.98 -13.99
N ILE A 199 -21.09 0.79 -15.01
CA ILE A 199 -20.13 -0.34 -15.08
C ILE A 199 -19.00 -0.18 -14.06
N GLN A 200 -18.65 1.05 -13.68
CA GLN A 200 -17.54 1.42 -12.80
C GLN A 200 -16.16 0.96 -13.32
N SER A 201 -16.05 0.73 -14.63
CA SER A 201 -14.81 0.32 -15.30
C SER A 201 -14.70 1.02 -16.66
N SER A 202 -13.77 1.97 -16.77
CA SER A 202 -13.49 2.65 -18.05
C SER A 202 -12.89 1.69 -19.07
N SER A 203 -12.05 0.75 -18.64
CA SER A 203 -11.48 -0.27 -19.54
C SER A 203 -12.58 -1.14 -20.16
N ALA A 204 -13.57 -1.56 -19.37
CA ALA A 204 -14.72 -2.29 -19.90
C ALA A 204 -15.54 -1.45 -20.86
N SER A 205 -15.79 -0.19 -20.52
CA SER A 205 -16.55 0.73 -21.37
C SER A 205 -15.83 1.00 -22.71
N VAL A 206 -14.50 1.16 -22.68
CA VAL A 206 -13.68 1.28 -23.91
C VAL A 206 -13.72 -0.01 -24.72
N GLY A 207 -13.62 -1.17 -24.08
CA GLY A 207 -13.72 -2.48 -24.74
C GLY A 207 -15.07 -2.65 -25.46
N ILE A 208 -16.18 -2.27 -24.82
CA ILE A 208 -17.51 -2.27 -25.46
C ILE A 208 -17.52 -1.32 -26.67
N LEU A 209 -16.96 -0.12 -26.54
CA LEU A 209 -16.89 0.83 -27.64
C LEU A 209 -16.07 0.30 -28.82
N GLN A 210 -14.91 -0.35 -28.54
CA GLN A 210 -14.10 -0.99 -29.57
C GLN A 210 -14.81 -2.17 -30.22
N ALA A 211 -15.49 -3.02 -29.45
CA ALA A 211 -16.29 -4.10 -29.99
C ALA A 211 -17.43 -3.58 -30.90
N LEU A 212 -18.09 -2.49 -30.53
CA LEU A 212 -19.09 -1.83 -31.37
C LEU A 212 -18.48 -1.18 -32.62
N ALA A 213 -17.26 -0.64 -32.51
CA ALA A 213 -16.54 -0.05 -33.64
C ALA A 213 -16.19 -1.09 -34.72
N SER A 214 -15.97 -2.36 -34.35
CA SER A 214 -15.73 -3.45 -35.30
C SER A 214 -16.90 -3.68 -36.28
N THR A 215 -18.11 -3.18 -35.94
CA THR A 215 -19.24 -3.19 -36.87
C THR A 215 -19.08 -2.23 -38.05
N GLY A 216 -18.15 -1.25 -37.98
CA GLY A 216 -17.97 -0.18 -38.95
C GLY A 216 -19.06 0.91 -38.93
N GLN A 217 -19.99 0.88 -37.96
CA GLN A 217 -21.08 1.85 -37.83
C GLN A 217 -20.77 3.01 -36.89
N VAL A 218 -19.79 2.84 -36.01
CA VAL A 218 -19.35 3.88 -35.08
C VAL A 218 -18.35 4.80 -35.79
N THR A 219 -18.65 6.07 -35.91
CA THR A 219 -17.73 7.05 -36.50
C THR A 219 -16.82 7.67 -35.44
N TYR A 220 -15.67 8.25 -35.86
CA TYR A 220 -14.83 9.04 -34.94
C TYR A 220 -15.59 10.21 -34.31
N GLY A 221 -16.55 10.81 -35.07
CA GLY A 221 -17.40 11.87 -34.56
C GLY A 221 -18.28 11.47 -33.38
N ALA A 222 -18.65 10.19 -33.28
CA ALA A 222 -19.38 9.64 -32.13
C ALA A 222 -18.41 9.08 -31.05
N ALA A 223 -17.37 8.38 -31.47
CA ALA A 223 -16.43 7.70 -30.53
C ALA A 223 -15.68 8.68 -29.62
N ILE A 224 -15.16 9.79 -30.18
CA ILE A 224 -14.35 10.77 -29.42
C ILE A 224 -15.15 11.38 -28.24
N PRO A 225 -16.39 11.91 -28.42
CA PRO A 225 -17.18 12.39 -27.29
C PRO A 225 -17.55 11.32 -26.27
N ILE A 226 -17.82 10.08 -26.72
CA ILE A 226 -18.08 8.96 -25.81
C ILE A 226 -16.87 8.70 -24.92
N ILE A 227 -15.64 8.70 -25.47
CA ILE A 227 -14.38 8.54 -24.72
C ILE A 227 -14.23 9.64 -23.65
N MET A 228 -14.53 10.91 -24.00
CA MET A 228 -14.51 12.01 -23.02
C MET A 228 -15.46 11.75 -21.87
N GLY A 229 -16.66 11.24 -22.17
CA GLY A 229 -17.65 10.87 -21.15
C GLY A 229 -17.21 9.70 -20.28
N GLN A 230 -16.60 8.68 -20.88
CA GLN A 230 -16.09 7.51 -20.14
C GLN A 230 -15.11 7.92 -19.03
N ASN A 231 -14.26 8.90 -19.26
CA ASN A 231 -13.36 9.43 -18.25
C ASN A 231 -14.11 10.12 -17.08
N ILE A 232 -15.19 10.85 -17.37
CA ILE A 232 -16.05 11.43 -16.31
C ILE A 232 -16.72 10.31 -15.50
N GLY A 233 -17.26 9.29 -16.17
CA GLY A 233 -17.93 8.16 -15.53
C GLY A 233 -17.03 7.40 -14.56
N THR A 234 -15.73 7.30 -14.85
CA THR A 234 -14.73 6.65 -13.97
C THR A 234 -14.63 7.34 -12.61
N CYS A 235 -14.94 8.64 -12.51
CA CYS A 235 -14.84 9.39 -11.26
C CYS A 235 -15.86 8.95 -10.20
N VAL A 236 -16.95 8.28 -10.61
CA VAL A 236 -17.99 7.79 -9.69
C VAL A 236 -17.41 6.87 -8.63
N THR A 237 -16.49 5.99 -9.00
CA THR A 237 -15.84 5.05 -8.07
C THR A 237 -15.04 5.80 -6.99
N ALA A 238 -14.25 6.80 -7.38
CA ALA A 238 -13.48 7.61 -6.44
C ALA A 238 -14.39 8.45 -5.52
N LEU A 239 -15.49 8.99 -6.05
CA LEU A 239 -16.48 9.74 -5.26
C LEU A 239 -17.16 8.82 -4.22
N LEU A 240 -17.62 7.64 -4.62
CA LEU A 240 -18.22 6.67 -3.71
C LEU A 240 -17.23 6.24 -2.63
N SER A 241 -15.97 5.99 -3.01
CA SER A 241 -14.94 5.62 -2.06
C SER A 241 -14.59 6.74 -1.08
N SER A 242 -14.87 7.99 -1.40
CA SER A 242 -14.60 9.14 -0.53
C SER A 242 -15.69 9.40 0.52
N ILE A 243 -16.81 8.67 0.49
CA ILE A 243 -17.87 8.77 1.49
C ILE A 243 -17.35 8.28 2.83
N GLY A 244 -17.54 9.06 3.89
CA GLY A 244 -17.07 8.74 5.24
C GLY A 244 -15.60 9.04 5.51
N THR A 245 -14.83 9.53 4.52
CA THR A 245 -13.42 9.91 4.69
C THR A 245 -13.24 11.33 5.23
N ASN A 246 -11.98 11.67 5.55
CA ASN A 246 -11.60 13.03 5.90
C ASN A 246 -11.75 14.01 4.71
N LYS A 247 -11.67 15.30 5.00
CA LYS A 247 -11.88 16.36 3.99
C LYS A 247 -10.88 16.31 2.84
N ASN A 248 -9.61 15.98 3.12
CA ASN A 248 -8.59 15.96 2.10
C ASN A 248 -8.77 14.77 1.14
N ALA A 249 -9.21 13.62 1.64
CA ALA A 249 -9.58 12.47 0.81
C ALA A 249 -10.78 12.77 -0.11
N ARG A 250 -11.81 13.45 0.42
CA ARG A 250 -12.95 13.93 -0.38
C ARG A 250 -12.51 14.95 -1.43
N ARG A 251 -11.57 15.85 -1.09
CA ARG A 251 -10.96 16.80 -2.03
C ARG A 251 -10.19 16.07 -3.13
N ALA A 252 -9.46 14.99 -2.82
CA ALA A 252 -8.76 14.18 -3.82
C ALA A 252 -9.72 13.53 -4.82
N ALA A 253 -10.85 12.96 -4.35
CA ALA A 253 -11.89 12.45 -5.24
C ALA A 253 -12.50 13.56 -6.14
N LEU A 254 -12.70 14.76 -5.60
CA LEU A 254 -13.16 15.93 -6.35
C LEU A 254 -12.10 16.45 -7.34
N VAL A 255 -10.80 16.32 -7.05
CA VAL A 255 -9.74 16.61 -8.04
C VAL A 255 -9.92 15.72 -9.26
N HIS A 256 -10.15 14.42 -9.08
CA HIS A 256 -10.38 13.48 -10.17
C HIS A 256 -11.60 13.88 -11.01
N LEU A 257 -12.72 14.19 -10.35
CA LEU A 257 -13.93 14.66 -11.05
C LEU A 257 -13.68 15.97 -11.82
N ASN A 258 -13.15 17.00 -11.16
CA ASN A 258 -12.94 18.30 -11.78
C ASN A 258 -11.94 18.24 -12.93
N PHE A 259 -10.87 17.45 -12.80
CA PHE A 259 -9.91 17.21 -13.87
C PHE A 259 -10.61 16.67 -15.11
N ASN A 260 -11.42 15.63 -14.98
CA ASN A 260 -12.11 15.00 -16.11
C ASN A 260 -13.25 15.88 -16.69
N VAL A 261 -14.00 16.59 -15.83
CA VAL A 261 -15.06 17.50 -16.29
C VAL A 261 -14.47 18.70 -17.04
N ILE A 262 -13.43 19.34 -16.50
CA ILE A 262 -12.74 20.45 -17.18
C ILE A 262 -12.12 19.94 -18.49
N GLY A 263 -11.41 18.79 -18.44
CA GLY A 263 -10.81 18.18 -19.62
C GLY A 263 -11.85 17.87 -20.71
N ALA A 264 -12.98 17.28 -20.35
CA ALA A 264 -14.07 17.00 -21.31
C ALA A 264 -14.68 18.31 -21.85
N THR A 265 -14.88 19.32 -21.01
CA THR A 265 -15.42 20.63 -21.46
C THR A 265 -14.49 21.29 -22.47
N VAL A 266 -13.19 21.37 -22.17
CA VAL A 266 -12.17 21.89 -23.11
C VAL A 266 -12.10 21.01 -24.35
N GLY A 267 -12.15 19.69 -24.19
CA GLY A 267 -12.16 18.73 -25.30
C GLY A 267 -13.37 18.91 -26.23
N ILE A 268 -14.58 19.14 -25.69
CA ILE A 268 -15.78 19.42 -26.49
C ILE A 268 -15.62 20.73 -27.27
N VAL A 269 -15.15 21.79 -26.62
CA VAL A 269 -14.91 23.08 -27.30
C VAL A 269 -13.90 22.90 -28.44
N LEU A 270 -12.78 22.22 -28.18
CA LEU A 270 -11.78 21.92 -29.21
C LEU A 270 -12.36 21.04 -30.33
N PHE A 271 -13.18 20.06 -30.00
CA PHE A 271 -13.85 19.20 -30.97
C PHE A 271 -14.77 20.01 -31.92
N TYR A 272 -15.56 20.96 -31.39
CA TYR A 272 -16.39 21.83 -32.22
C TYR A 272 -15.55 22.77 -33.09
N VAL A 273 -14.45 23.32 -32.56
CA VAL A 273 -13.52 24.17 -33.32
C VAL A 273 -12.89 23.39 -34.47
N VAL A 274 -12.36 22.19 -34.19
CA VAL A 274 -11.76 21.32 -35.22
C VAL A 274 -12.79 20.93 -36.26
N ARG A 275 -14.00 20.60 -35.85
CA ARG A 275 -15.11 20.28 -36.76
C ARG A 275 -15.47 21.45 -37.65
N ALA A 276 -15.48 22.68 -37.12
CA ALA A 276 -15.87 23.88 -37.87
C ALA A 276 -14.78 24.38 -38.82
N VAL A 277 -13.49 24.34 -38.38
CA VAL A 277 -12.35 24.91 -39.11
C VAL A 277 -11.74 23.92 -40.10
N ALA A 278 -11.49 22.70 -39.64
CA ALA A 278 -10.79 21.67 -40.42
C ALA A 278 -11.78 20.72 -41.14
N ALA A 279 -13.09 20.77 -40.82
CA ALA A 279 -14.17 19.93 -41.34
C ALA A 279 -13.70 18.50 -41.70
N PRO A 280 -13.01 17.80 -40.81
CA PRO A 280 -12.19 16.67 -41.19
C PRO A 280 -13.11 15.54 -41.65
N ALA A 281 -12.91 15.09 -42.88
CA ALA A 281 -13.55 13.87 -43.40
C ALA A 281 -13.35 12.68 -42.45
N LEU A 282 -12.29 12.72 -41.63
CA LEU A 282 -11.96 11.75 -40.59
C LEU A 282 -13.11 11.56 -39.58
N LEU A 283 -13.80 12.62 -39.16
CA LEU A 283 -14.91 12.50 -38.19
C LEU A 283 -16.11 11.69 -38.71
N GLY A 284 -16.27 11.65 -40.02
CA GLY A 284 -17.31 10.85 -40.70
C GLY A 284 -16.86 9.41 -40.99
N GLN A 285 -15.58 9.08 -40.83
CA GLN A 285 -15.08 7.74 -41.08
C GLN A 285 -15.42 6.79 -39.91
N ALA A 286 -15.53 5.51 -40.23
CA ALA A 286 -15.67 4.46 -39.24
C ALA A 286 -14.43 4.43 -38.33
N ALA A 287 -14.69 4.45 -37.03
CA ALA A 287 -13.61 4.33 -36.03
C ALA A 287 -13.11 2.89 -35.99
N SER A 288 -11.79 2.74 -35.97
CA SER A 288 -11.14 1.44 -35.73
C SER A 288 -10.80 1.30 -34.25
N GLU A 289 -10.59 0.08 -33.78
CA GLU A 289 -10.18 -0.22 -32.42
C GLU A 289 -8.87 0.50 -32.07
N TRP A 290 -7.90 0.49 -32.99
CA TRP A 290 -6.65 1.24 -32.86
C TRP A 290 -6.87 2.76 -32.82
N GLY A 291 -7.73 3.28 -33.70
CA GLY A 291 -8.09 4.71 -33.72
C GLY A 291 -8.74 5.19 -32.42
N ILE A 292 -9.55 4.34 -31.78
CA ILE A 292 -10.11 4.60 -30.45
C ILE A 292 -9.01 4.67 -29.40
N ALA A 293 -8.04 3.75 -29.40
CA ALA A 293 -6.90 3.78 -28.49
C ALA A 293 -6.06 5.04 -28.66
N VAL A 294 -5.80 5.46 -29.91
CA VAL A 294 -5.10 6.71 -30.24
C VAL A 294 -5.88 7.93 -29.72
N ALA A 295 -7.19 8.02 -30.01
CA ALA A 295 -8.02 9.13 -29.57
C ALA A 295 -8.06 9.21 -28.03
N HIS A 296 -8.18 8.06 -27.34
CA HIS A 296 -8.14 7.98 -25.89
C HIS A 296 -6.82 8.47 -25.32
N SER A 297 -5.69 8.06 -25.92
CA SER A 297 -4.35 8.51 -25.50
C SER A 297 -4.14 10.01 -25.73
N ILE A 298 -4.47 10.51 -26.93
CA ILE A 298 -4.34 11.93 -27.24
C ILE A 298 -5.16 12.78 -26.27
N PHE A 299 -6.41 12.39 -26.01
CA PHE A 299 -7.28 13.12 -25.10
C PHE A 299 -6.69 13.19 -23.68
N ASN A 300 -6.26 12.06 -23.10
CA ASN A 300 -5.72 12.03 -21.74
C ASN A 300 -4.36 12.74 -21.62
N ILE A 301 -3.48 12.59 -22.60
CA ILE A 301 -2.19 13.29 -22.62
C ILE A 301 -2.41 14.80 -22.76
N LEU A 302 -3.28 15.24 -23.66
CA LEU A 302 -3.58 16.65 -23.87
C LEU A 302 -4.19 17.29 -22.62
N CYS A 303 -5.21 16.64 -22.02
CA CYS A 303 -5.81 17.10 -20.76
C CYS A 303 -4.75 17.22 -19.66
N THR A 304 -3.87 16.24 -19.53
CA THR A 304 -2.80 16.27 -18.54
C THR A 304 -1.78 17.36 -18.83
N ALA A 305 -1.35 17.53 -20.09
CA ALA A 305 -0.39 18.55 -20.47
C ALA A 305 -0.91 19.97 -20.18
N VAL A 306 -2.22 20.21 -20.38
CA VAL A 306 -2.86 21.50 -20.09
C VAL A 306 -3.09 21.69 -18.58
N LEU A 307 -3.57 20.68 -17.87
CA LEU A 307 -4.04 20.83 -16.47
C LEU A 307 -2.95 20.57 -15.43
N LEU A 308 -1.87 19.86 -15.75
CA LEU A 308 -0.77 19.62 -14.81
C LEU A 308 -0.08 20.91 -14.33
N PRO A 309 0.27 21.87 -15.21
CA PRO A 309 0.76 23.18 -14.77
C PRO A 309 -0.27 23.94 -13.92
N MET A 310 -1.55 23.74 -14.20
CA MET A 310 -2.68 24.37 -13.49
C MET A 310 -3.11 23.62 -12.21
N GLY A 311 -2.37 22.61 -11.77
CA GLY A 311 -2.72 21.81 -10.60
C GLY A 311 -2.95 22.61 -9.32
N GLY A 312 -2.29 23.79 -9.16
CA GLY A 312 -2.59 24.72 -8.05
C GLY A 312 -3.97 25.39 -8.13
N LEU A 313 -4.52 25.56 -9.34
CA LEU A 313 -5.90 26.06 -9.52
C LEU A 313 -6.92 24.97 -9.18
N LEU A 314 -6.66 23.71 -9.56
CA LEU A 314 -7.48 22.56 -9.18
C LEU A 314 -7.50 22.39 -7.66
N GLU A 315 -6.34 22.52 -7.01
CA GLU A 315 -6.22 22.49 -5.55
C GLU A 315 -7.08 23.58 -4.91
N LYS A 316 -6.95 24.83 -5.36
CA LYS A 316 -7.77 25.97 -4.86
C LYS A 316 -9.26 25.75 -5.11
N LEU A 317 -9.64 25.16 -6.23
CA LEU A 317 -11.04 24.87 -6.55
C LEU A 317 -11.64 23.87 -5.55
N VAL A 318 -10.97 22.74 -5.31
CA VAL A 318 -11.49 21.73 -4.37
C VAL A 318 -11.46 22.18 -2.91
N LEU A 319 -10.50 23.05 -2.52
CA LEU A 319 -10.49 23.71 -1.21
C LEU A 319 -11.70 24.63 -1.01
N ARG A 320 -12.18 25.28 -2.07
CA ARG A 320 -13.43 26.07 -2.03
C ARG A 320 -14.68 25.20 -1.98
N LEU A 321 -14.69 24.08 -2.71
CA LEU A 321 -15.83 23.15 -2.74
C LEU A 321 -16.01 22.40 -1.41
N VAL A 322 -14.89 22.09 -0.74
CA VAL A 322 -14.87 21.46 0.59
C VAL A 322 -14.03 22.32 1.52
N PRO A 323 -14.63 23.33 2.18
CA PRO A 323 -13.90 24.26 3.05
C PRO A 323 -13.37 23.58 4.31
N GLU A 324 -12.31 24.19 4.90
CA GLU A 324 -11.81 23.77 6.18
C GLU A 324 -12.82 24.08 7.29
N GLY A 325 -13.06 23.13 8.17
CA GLY A 325 -13.86 23.29 9.38
C GLY A 325 -13.16 22.56 10.52
N LYS A 326 -13.44 22.92 11.75
CA LYS A 326 -12.94 22.21 12.93
C LYS A 326 -13.35 20.73 12.82
N GLN A 327 -12.41 19.84 12.49
CA GLN A 327 -12.55 18.43 12.76
C GLN A 327 -11.73 18.10 13.99
N PRO A 328 -12.23 17.27 14.91
CA PRO A 328 -11.35 16.63 15.88
C PRO A 328 -10.29 15.88 15.09
N GLN A 329 -9.02 15.94 15.53
CA GLN A 329 -7.99 15.02 15.07
C GLN A 329 -8.53 13.61 15.35
N ARG A 330 -9.01 12.92 14.31
CA ARG A 330 -9.21 11.47 14.41
C ARG A 330 -7.81 10.89 14.43
N GLU A 331 -7.55 10.12 15.45
CA GLU A 331 -6.40 9.23 15.50
C GLU A 331 -6.29 8.48 14.18
N ALA A 332 -5.08 8.19 13.76
CA ALA A 332 -4.78 7.65 12.44
C ALA A 332 -5.39 6.23 12.28
N GLU A 333 -6.67 6.16 11.95
CA GLU A 333 -7.37 4.90 11.66
C GLU A 333 -6.75 4.24 10.42
N LEU A 334 -6.56 2.92 10.50
CA LEU A 334 -6.20 2.08 9.36
C LEU A 334 -7.37 2.01 8.39
N ASP A 335 -7.17 2.48 7.17
CA ASP A 335 -8.22 2.52 6.15
C ASP A 335 -8.43 1.12 5.52
N GLU A 336 -9.61 0.53 5.70
CA GLU A 336 -9.94 -0.80 5.15
C GLU A 336 -9.87 -0.87 3.61
N ARG A 337 -9.87 0.26 2.90
CA ARG A 337 -9.70 0.32 1.44
C ARG A 337 -8.31 -0.11 1.02
N LEU A 338 -7.31 0.13 1.87
CA LEU A 338 -5.92 -0.30 1.63
C LEU A 338 -5.78 -1.82 1.67
N LEU A 339 -6.72 -2.55 2.29
CA LEU A 339 -6.75 -4.01 2.27
C LEU A 339 -6.90 -4.59 0.85
N ALA A 340 -7.34 -3.80 -0.12
CA ALA A 340 -7.35 -4.20 -1.53
C ALA A 340 -5.94 -4.26 -2.14
N THR A 341 -4.96 -3.58 -1.53
CA THR A 341 -3.57 -3.52 -1.99
C THR A 341 -2.64 -3.92 -0.84
N PRO A 342 -2.35 -5.21 -0.65
CA PRO A 342 -1.67 -5.77 0.52
C PRO A 342 -0.33 -5.09 0.85
N ALA A 343 0.53 -4.91 -0.14
CA ALA A 343 1.83 -4.26 0.04
C ALA A 343 1.73 -2.87 0.68
N LEU A 344 0.65 -2.16 0.39
CA LEU A 344 0.36 -0.82 0.86
C LEU A 344 -0.23 -0.81 2.26
N ALA A 345 -1.13 -1.76 2.52
CA ALA A 345 -1.67 -1.99 3.84
C ALA A 345 -0.54 -2.29 4.84
N LEU A 346 0.42 -3.13 4.44
CA LEU A 346 1.60 -3.47 5.24
C LEU A 346 2.53 -2.27 5.46
N GLU A 347 2.75 -1.43 4.45
CA GLU A 347 3.55 -0.20 4.63
C GLU A 347 2.89 0.78 5.62
N ARG A 348 1.55 0.88 5.58
CA ARG A 348 0.83 1.68 6.56
C ARG A 348 0.95 1.09 7.98
N CYS A 349 0.81 -0.23 8.11
CA CYS A 349 1.05 -0.91 9.39
C CYS A 349 2.46 -0.63 9.91
N ARG A 350 3.50 -0.74 9.07
CA ARG A 350 4.88 -0.43 9.44
C ARG A 350 5.04 0.98 10.01
N THR A 351 4.41 1.97 9.36
CA THR A 351 4.44 3.37 9.84
C THR A 351 3.82 3.49 11.23
N LEU A 352 2.66 2.85 11.46
CA LEU A 352 1.98 2.89 12.75
C LEU A 352 2.73 2.10 13.83
N ILE A 353 3.39 0.99 13.47
CA ILE A 353 4.27 0.26 14.38
C ILE A 353 5.46 1.12 14.80
N ALA A 354 6.03 1.93 13.89
CA ALA A 354 7.08 2.87 14.23
C ALA A 354 6.60 3.97 15.19
N ASP A 355 5.37 4.48 15.00
CA ASP A 355 4.75 5.44 15.93
C ASP A 355 4.52 4.79 17.30
N MET A 356 3.95 3.57 17.36
CA MET A 356 3.76 2.75 18.55
C MET A 356 5.08 2.52 19.29
N ALA A 357 6.11 2.08 18.56
CA ALA A 357 7.45 1.85 19.10
C ALA A 357 8.04 3.12 19.72
N SER A 358 7.79 4.30 19.12
CA SER A 358 8.22 5.58 19.68
C SER A 358 7.62 5.86 21.06
N TYR A 359 6.33 5.54 21.27
CA TYR A 359 5.70 5.65 22.59
C TYR A 359 6.32 4.67 23.60
N SER A 360 6.54 3.41 23.22
CA SER A 360 7.19 2.42 24.08
C SER A 360 8.60 2.86 24.50
N MET A 361 9.39 3.44 23.57
CA MET A 361 10.73 3.96 23.86
C MET A 361 10.71 5.14 24.82
N GLU A 362 9.78 6.08 24.63
CA GLU A 362 9.66 7.26 25.50
C GLU A 362 9.20 6.87 26.91
N SER A 363 8.20 5.98 27.00
CA SER A 363 7.72 5.40 28.26
C SER A 363 8.85 4.71 29.02
N LEU A 364 9.65 3.88 28.35
CA LEU A 364 10.80 3.22 28.97
C LEU A 364 11.86 4.25 29.44
N ARG A 365 12.19 5.22 28.60
CA ARG A 365 13.16 6.25 28.94
C ARG A 365 12.77 7.03 30.20
N GLU A 366 11.49 7.38 30.31
CA GLU A 366 10.97 8.11 31.49
C GLU A 366 10.90 7.21 32.71
N SER A 367 10.52 5.94 32.59
CA SER A 367 10.46 4.99 33.69
C SER A 367 11.85 4.70 34.30
N LEU A 368 12.86 4.56 33.43
CA LEU A 368 14.25 4.41 33.88
C LEU A 368 14.76 5.64 34.67
N ASN A 369 14.29 6.83 34.32
CA ASN A 369 14.63 8.05 35.06
C ASN A 369 13.89 8.14 36.39
N ALA A 370 12.65 7.61 36.48
CA ALA A 370 11.82 7.67 37.66
C ALA A 370 12.42 6.98 38.89
N ILE A 371 13.23 5.94 38.70
CA ILE A 371 13.92 5.22 39.79
C ILE A 371 14.85 6.16 40.59
N THR A 372 15.47 7.13 39.93
CA THR A 372 16.41 8.08 40.56
C THR A 372 15.79 9.44 40.85
N ALA A 373 14.77 9.81 40.10
CA ALA A 373 14.11 11.13 40.16
C ALA A 373 12.60 11.01 39.81
N TYR A 374 11.83 10.45 40.75
CA TYR A 374 10.40 10.29 40.57
C TYR A 374 9.69 11.63 40.37
N ASN A 375 8.79 11.68 39.39
CA ASN A 375 7.96 12.83 39.08
C ASN A 375 6.54 12.40 38.70
N GLN A 376 5.53 12.92 39.37
CA GLN A 376 4.13 12.59 39.12
C GLN A 376 3.67 12.85 37.66
N LYS A 377 4.15 13.90 37.03
CA LYS A 377 3.81 14.19 35.62
C LYS A 377 4.36 13.14 34.66
N SER A 378 5.62 12.72 34.88
CA SER A 378 6.21 11.62 34.09
C SER A 378 5.47 10.30 34.32
N ALA A 379 5.00 10.03 35.57
CA ALA A 379 4.20 8.87 35.87
C ALA A 379 2.86 8.83 35.11
N GLU A 380 2.19 9.96 35.03
CA GLU A 380 0.95 10.10 34.24
C GLU A 380 1.24 9.89 32.73
N HIS A 381 2.33 10.47 32.22
CA HIS A 381 2.73 10.36 30.81
C HIS A 381 3.11 8.92 30.43
N ILE A 382 3.84 8.21 31.29
CA ILE A 382 4.18 6.78 31.07
C ILE A 382 2.91 5.94 30.91
N ARG A 383 1.91 6.12 31.77
CA ARG A 383 0.62 5.40 31.69
C ARG A 383 -0.22 5.82 30.46
N GLU A 384 -0.16 7.09 30.06
CA GLU A 384 -0.81 7.54 28.83
C GLU A 384 -0.15 6.92 27.58
N ASP A 385 1.16 6.78 27.56
CA ASP A 385 1.88 6.20 26.44
C ASP A 385 1.71 4.69 26.35
N GLU A 386 1.63 3.98 27.50
CA GLU A 386 1.27 2.57 27.54
C GLU A 386 -0.15 2.36 26.99
N ALA A 387 -1.15 3.13 27.46
CA ALA A 387 -2.52 3.04 26.95
C ALA A 387 -2.63 3.33 25.43
N LYS A 388 -1.77 4.22 24.90
CA LYS A 388 -1.66 4.42 23.44
C LYS A 388 -1.07 3.19 22.75
N THR A 389 -0.02 2.61 23.33
CA THR A 389 0.67 1.45 22.77
C THR A 389 -0.26 0.25 22.67
N ASP A 390 -1.03 -0.04 23.74
CA ASP A 390 -2.09 -1.06 23.77
C ASP A 390 -3.16 -0.80 22.68
N HIS A 391 -3.63 0.44 22.55
CA HIS A 391 -4.57 0.82 21.51
C HIS A 391 -4.00 0.60 20.08
N TYR A 392 -2.73 0.91 19.85
CA TYR A 392 -2.07 0.65 18.57
C TYR A 392 -1.95 -0.85 18.29
N GLU A 393 -1.63 -1.68 19.28
CA GLU A 393 -1.59 -3.14 19.14
C GLU A 393 -2.94 -3.69 18.66
N ASP A 394 -4.02 -3.32 19.33
CA ASP A 394 -5.39 -3.75 19.00
C ASP A 394 -5.78 -3.39 17.56
N ILE A 395 -5.54 -2.14 17.15
CA ILE A 395 -5.91 -1.64 15.81
C ILE A 395 -5.08 -2.33 14.73
N ILE A 396 -3.75 -2.36 14.90
CA ILE A 396 -2.85 -2.94 13.91
C ILE A 396 -3.05 -4.45 13.85
N GLY A 397 -3.17 -5.13 14.99
CA GLY A 397 -3.40 -6.56 15.08
C GLY A 397 -4.70 -6.97 14.38
N SER A 398 -5.82 -6.30 14.69
CA SER A 398 -7.11 -6.53 14.04
C SER A 398 -7.04 -6.30 12.53
N TYR A 399 -6.30 -5.30 12.07
CA TYR A 399 -6.16 -4.98 10.67
C TYR A 399 -5.30 -6.01 9.91
N LEU A 400 -4.18 -6.46 10.50
CA LEU A 400 -3.31 -7.49 9.95
C LEU A 400 -4.04 -8.85 9.85
N VAL A 401 -4.89 -9.19 10.81
CA VAL A 401 -5.77 -10.38 10.76
C VAL A 401 -6.74 -10.27 9.58
N LYS A 402 -7.41 -9.12 9.39
CA LYS A 402 -8.29 -8.88 8.24
C LYS A 402 -7.54 -8.96 6.91
N LEU A 403 -6.30 -8.49 6.86
CA LEU A 403 -5.44 -8.57 5.67
C LEU A 403 -5.08 -10.03 5.37
N SER A 404 -4.67 -10.81 6.37
CA SER A 404 -4.28 -12.22 6.24
C SER A 404 -5.46 -13.13 5.84
N ALA A 405 -6.69 -12.74 6.16
CA ALA A 405 -7.89 -13.46 5.72
C ALA A 405 -8.15 -13.33 4.20
N ARG A 406 -7.45 -12.43 3.52
CA ARG A 406 -7.53 -12.27 2.06
C ARG A 406 -6.49 -13.17 1.37
N LYS A 407 -6.69 -13.41 0.06
CA LYS A 407 -5.69 -14.10 -0.78
C LYS A 407 -4.54 -13.14 -1.09
N ILE A 408 -3.58 -13.06 -0.20
CA ILE A 408 -2.36 -12.26 -0.34
C ILE A 408 -1.18 -13.13 -0.78
N GLY A 409 -0.12 -12.51 -1.28
CA GLY A 409 1.11 -13.21 -1.67
C GLY A 409 1.83 -13.83 -0.46
N GLU A 410 2.67 -14.83 -0.70
CA GLU A 410 3.42 -15.52 0.37
C GLU A 410 4.33 -14.54 1.13
N SER A 411 5.03 -13.64 0.41
CA SER A 411 5.87 -12.61 1.03
C SER A 411 5.08 -11.62 1.88
N ASP A 412 3.88 -11.20 1.43
CA ASP A 412 3.03 -10.28 2.18
C ASP A 412 2.44 -10.97 3.42
N SER A 413 2.13 -12.28 3.31
CA SER A 413 1.67 -13.08 4.45
C SER A 413 2.76 -13.26 5.50
N ALA A 414 4.00 -13.52 5.07
CA ALA A 414 5.14 -13.61 5.97
C ALA A 414 5.39 -12.30 6.71
N LEU A 415 5.35 -11.17 5.98
CA LEU A 415 5.53 -9.83 6.57
C LEU A 415 4.40 -9.45 7.53
N ALA A 416 3.14 -9.84 7.22
CA ALA A 416 2.01 -9.63 8.13
C ALA A 416 2.19 -10.42 9.44
N ALA A 417 2.68 -11.66 9.35
CA ALA A 417 2.98 -12.50 10.52
C ALA A 417 4.16 -11.95 11.34
N GLU A 418 5.18 -11.40 10.68
CA GLU A 418 6.29 -10.69 11.32
C GLU A 418 5.78 -9.48 12.13
N TYR A 419 4.97 -8.63 11.53
CA TYR A 419 4.42 -7.44 12.20
C TYR A 419 3.51 -7.78 13.37
N LEU A 420 2.71 -8.87 13.29
CA LEU A 420 1.89 -9.36 14.39
C LEU A 420 2.73 -9.77 15.62
N ARG A 421 3.95 -10.25 15.43
CA ARG A 421 4.88 -10.56 16.53
C ARG A 421 5.49 -9.28 17.09
N ILE A 422 5.98 -8.41 16.23
CA ILE A 422 6.68 -7.17 16.60
C ILE A 422 5.80 -6.22 17.42
N ILE A 423 4.49 -6.10 17.09
CA ILE A 423 3.58 -5.24 17.87
C ILE A 423 3.46 -5.72 19.33
N GLY A 424 3.34 -7.03 19.53
CA GLY A 424 3.30 -7.59 20.89
C GLY A 424 4.61 -7.37 21.67
N ASP A 425 5.78 -7.39 21.01
CA ASP A 425 7.04 -7.11 21.70
C ASP A 425 7.17 -5.63 22.08
N PHE A 426 6.69 -4.67 21.25
CA PHE A 426 6.68 -3.25 21.62
C PHE A 426 5.65 -2.93 22.72
N GLU A 427 4.48 -3.60 22.72
CA GLU A 427 3.50 -3.51 23.80
C GLU A 427 4.13 -3.98 25.13
N ARG A 428 4.79 -5.13 25.13
CA ARG A 428 5.47 -5.67 26.32
C ARG A 428 6.56 -4.74 26.86
N ILE A 429 7.30 -4.03 26.01
CA ILE A 429 8.27 -3.03 26.44
C ILE A 429 7.57 -1.88 27.20
N ALA A 430 6.39 -1.43 26.72
CA ALA A 430 5.60 -0.42 27.40
C ALA A 430 5.02 -0.92 28.73
N ASP A 431 4.51 -2.15 28.79
CA ASP A 431 4.08 -2.83 30.02
C ASP A 431 5.18 -2.87 31.08
N HIS A 432 6.39 -3.32 30.68
CA HIS A 432 7.54 -3.34 31.60
C HIS A 432 7.96 -1.94 32.02
N SER A 433 7.74 -0.91 31.21
CA SER A 433 7.98 0.48 31.59
C SER A 433 7.06 0.92 32.75
N VAL A 434 5.79 0.50 32.73
CA VAL A 434 4.86 0.74 33.86
C VAL A 434 5.29 -0.06 35.10
N ASN A 435 5.71 -1.30 34.97
CA ASN A 435 6.22 -2.10 36.08
C ASN A 435 7.47 -1.46 36.74
N ILE A 436 8.36 -0.89 35.94
CA ILE A 436 9.54 -0.12 36.43
C ILE A 436 9.06 1.14 37.17
N LEU A 437 8.06 1.85 36.63
CA LEU A 437 7.45 3.01 37.28
C LEU A 437 6.83 2.63 38.64
N GLU A 438 6.09 1.51 38.72
CA GLU A 438 5.51 1.01 39.97
C GLU A 438 6.59 0.74 41.03
N SER A 439 7.73 0.21 40.62
CA SER A 439 8.89 0.07 41.52
C SER A 439 9.39 1.43 42.06
N ALA A 440 9.39 2.48 41.21
CA ALA A 440 9.76 3.82 41.65
C ALA A 440 8.71 4.45 42.60
N GLU A 441 7.42 4.22 42.33
CA GLU A 441 6.31 4.66 43.19
C GLU A 441 6.36 3.96 44.55
N GLU A 442 6.63 2.68 44.59
CA GLU A 442 6.77 1.91 45.83
C GLU A 442 7.94 2.44 46.67
N MET A 443 9.09 2.72 46.01
CA MET A 443 10.25 3.33 46.68
C MET A 443 9.86 4.69 47.29
N GLN A 444 9.16 5.51 46.55
CA GLN A 444 8.73 6.85 47.01
C GLN A 444 7.74 6.74 48.20
N GLN A 445 6.75 5.85 48.12
CA GLN A 445 5.72 5.68 49.14
C GLN A 445 6.29 5.13 50.44
N LYS A 446 7.20 4.19 50.34
CA LYS A 446 7.82 3.52 51.51
C LYS A 446 9.07 4.24 52.03
N GLY A 447 9.55 5.29 51.36
CA GLY A 447 10.77 6.01 51.72
C GLY A 447 12.04 5.13 51.58
N ILE A 448 12.02 4.19 50.62
CA ILE A 448 13.14 3.28 50.36
C ILE A 448 14.12 3.94 49.39
N ALA A 449 15.39 3.92 49.74
CA ALA A 449 16.48 4.36 48.87
C ALA A 449 17.50 3.25 48.66
N PHE A 450 17.98 3.11 47.43
CA PHE A 450 19.10 2.21 47.14
C PHE A 450 20.43 2.79 47.62
N SER A 451 21.37 1.94 47.93
CA SER A 451 22.74 2.36 48.27
C SER A 451 23.44 3.01 47.08
N ALA A 452 24.45 3.85 47.34
CA ALA A 452 25.25 4.48 46.28
C ALA A 452 25.86 3.46 45.30
N ALA A 453 26.29 2.32 45.79
CA ALA A 453 26.81 1.22 44.97
C ALA A 453 25.69 0.61 44.07
N ALA A 454 24.48 0.36 44.63
CA ALA A 454 23.36 -0.14 43.88
C ALA A 454 22.90 0.87 42.80
N LEU A 455 22.87 2.17 43.09
CA LEU A 455 22.54 3.20 42.11
C LEU A 455 23.57 3.27 40.98
N GLN A 456 24.86 3.03 41.25
CA GLN A 456 25.86 2.98 40.20
C GLN A 456 25.72 1.73 39.32
N GLU A 457 25.45 0.57 39.91
CA GLU A 457 25.08 -0.66 39.17
C GLU A 457 23.84 -0.44 38.31
N TYR A 458 22.78 0.17 38.87
CA TYR A 458 21.57 0.53 38.15
C TYR A 458 21.86 1.45 36.96
N ALA A 459 22.68 2.48 37.13
CA ALA A 459 23.05 3.39 36.04
C ALA A 459 23.73 2.66 34.88
N THR A 460 24.59 1.67 35.17
CA THR A 460 25.22 0.83 34.15
C THR A 460 24.21 -0.03 33.43
N MET A 461 23.33 -0.73 34.15
CA MET A 461 22.26 -1.55 33.57
C MET A 461 21.26 -0.73 32.74
N ALA A 462 20.81 0.38 33.29
CA ALA A 462 19.90 1.30 32.56
C ALA A 462 20.54 1.88 31.29
N GLY A 463 21.87 2.10 31.31
CA GLY A 463 22.63 2.49 30.12
C GLY A 463 22.61 1.42 29.02
N ALA A 464 22.84 0.15 29.39
CA ALA A 464 22.81 -0.98 28.49
C ALA A 464 21.39 -1.20 27.92
N VAL A 465 20.34 -1.12 28.75
CA VAL A 465 18.94 -1.24 28.33
C VAL A 465 18.54 -0.11 27.37
N ARG A 466 18.95 1.13 27.61
CA ARG A 466 18.72 2.22 26.65
C ARG A 466 19.39 1.98 25.30
N GLU A 467 20.59 1.43 25.29
CA GLU A 467 21.31 1.15 24.04
C GLU A 467 20.66 0.00 23.26
N VAL A 468 20.29 -1.11 23.91
CA VAL A 468 19.64 -2.24 23.23
C VAL A 468 18.29 -1.87 22.65
N THR A 469 17.51 -1.08 23.39
CA THR A 469 16.21 -0.60 22.93
C THR A 469 16.34 0.39 21.76
N ALA A 470 17.33 1.29 21.80
CA ALA A 470 17.62 2.18 20.67
C ALA A 470 18.05 1.39 19.42
N LEU A 471 18.92 0.38 19.58
CA LEU A 471 19.33 -0.49 18.48
C LEU A 471 18.14 -1.23 17.85
N ALA A 472 17.25 -1.81 18.65
CA ALA A 472 16.07 -2.51 18.16
C ALA A 472 15.12 -1.55 17.43
N TYR A 473 14.83 -0.37 18.00
CA TYR A 473 13.99 0.65 17.42
C TYR A 473 14.56 1.19 16.10
N ASP A 474 15.81 1.64 16.10
CA ASP A 474 16.46 2.22 14.91
C ASP A 474 16.58 1.20 13.77
N SER A 475 16.88 -0.08 14.11
CA SER A 475 16.91 -1.18 13.14
C SER A 475 15.55 -1.38 12.49
N PHE A 476 14.47 -1.40 13.28
CA PHE A 476 13.11 -1.56 12.76
C PHE A 476 12.69 -0.38 11.87
N VAL A 477 12.91 0.85 12.32
CA VAL A 477 12.52 2.06 11.58
C VAL A 477 13.31 2.18 10.27
N SER A 478 14.62 1.91 10.29
CA SER A 478 15.47 1.96 9.09
C SER A 478 15.36 0.73 8.20
N GLY A 479 14.91 -0.42 8.74
CA GLY A 479 14.94 -1.71 8.06
C GLY A 479 16.36 -2.29 7.97
N ASP A 480 17.28 -1.88 8.85
CA ASP A 480 18.69 -2.31 8.83
C ASP A 480 18.88 -3.63 9.60
N VAL A 481 18.88 -4.73 8.86
CA VAL A 481 19.11 -6.08 9.40
C VAL A 481 20.53 -6.26 9.98
N GLN A 482 21.50 -5.50 9.51
CA GLN A 482 22.88 -5.60 10.05
C GLN A 482 22.96 -4.94 11.43
N ALA A 483 22.26 -3.83 11.64
CA ALA A 483 22.12 -3.22 12.96
C ALA A 483 21.34 -4.14 13.92
N ALA A 484 20.28 -4.81 13.44
CA ALA A 484 19.52 -5.79 14.24
C ALA A 484 20.39 -6.94 14.78
N ARG A 485 21.43 -7.38 14.05
CA ARG A 485 22.36 -8.42 14.51
C ARG A 485 23.22 -8.00 15.72
N GLN A 486 23.29 -6.70 16.04
CA GLN A 486 24.04 -6.19 17.20
C GLN A 486 23.23 -6.23 18.49
N VAL A 487 21.93 -6.48 18.43
CA VAL A 487 21.03 -6.53 19.58
C VAL A 487 21.38 -7.75 20.47
N GLU A 488 21.53 -8.92 19.89
CA GLU A 488 21.78 -10.17 20.63
C GLU A 488 23.06 -10.16 21.46
N PRO A 489 24.24 -9.69 20.96
CA PRO A 489 25.43 -9.58 21.81
C PRO A 489 25.25 -8.65 23.00
N LEU A 490 24.43 -7.59 22.88
CA LEU A 490 24.19 -6.67 23.99
C LEU A 490 23.15 -7.22 24.97
N GLU A 491 22.16 -7.98 24.49
CA GLU A 491 21.20 -8.70 25.34
C GLU A 491 21.90 -9.71 26.24
N GLU A 492 22.84 -10.52 25.72
CA GLU A 492 23.61 -11.48 26.50
C GLU A 492 24.46 -10.77 27.61
N VAL A 493 24.97 -9.55 27.31
CA VAL A 493 25.64 -8.72 28.32
C VAL A 493 24.69 -8.23 29.40
N ILE A 494 23.43 -7.90 29.05
CA ILE A 494 22.40 -7.48 30.02
C ILE A 494 22.04 -8.65 30.94
N ASP A 495 21.94 -9.87 30.42
CA ASP A 495 21.71 -11.07 31.21
C ASP A 495 22.85 -11.32 32.20
N ASP A 496 24.11 -11.23 31.77
CA ASP A 496 25.25 -11.33 32.63
C ASP A 496 25.23 -10.27 33.73
N LEU A 497 24.91 -9.02 33.39
CA LEU A 497 24.80 -7.92 34.36
C LEU A 497 23.72 -8.20 35.40
N LYS A 498 22.54 -8.69 35.00
CA LYS A 498 21.46 -9.08 35.93
C LYS A 498 21.94 -10.08 36.96
N GLU A 499 22.59 -11.17 36.55
CA GLU A 499 23.05 -12.21 37.45
C GLU A 499 24.20 -11.70 38.37
N GLU A 500 25.10 -10.87 37.87
CA GLU A 500 26.15 -10.26 38.69
C GLU A 500 25.57 -9.29 39.73
N MET A 501 24.63 -8.39 39.30
CA MET A 501 23.99 -7.42 40.21
C MET A 501 23.12 -8.12 41.25
N ARG A 502 22.45 -9.22 40.90
CA ARG A 502 21.70 -10.07 41.83
C ARG A 502 22.62 -10.68 42.87
N THR A 503 23.77 -11.20 42.47
CA THR A 503 24.77 -11.79 43.36
C THR A 503 25.35 -10.75 44.33
N ARG A 504 25.67 -9.56 43.84
CA ARG A 504 26.16 -8.44 44.65
C ARG A 504 25.11 -7.98 45.65
N HIS A 505 23.85 -7.92 45.23
CA HIS A 505 22.72 -7.55 46.10
C HIS A 505 22.53 -8.56 47.25
N ILE A 506 22.56 -9.87 46.97
CA ILE A 506 22.49 -10.92 48.00
C ILE A 506 23.61 -10.73 49.03
N ARG A 507 24.83 -10.40 48.60
CA ARG A 507 25.97 -10.13 49.48
C ARG A 507 25.74 -8.91 50.36
N ARG A 508 25.18 -7.81 49.82
CA ARG A 508 24.77 -6.61 50.57
C ARG A 508 23.69 -6.92 51.63
N MET A 509 22.72 -7.77 51.31
CA MET A 509 21.74 -8.23 52.31
C MET A 509 22.36 -9.05 53.42
N GLN A 510 23.27 -9.99 53.12
CA GLN A 510 23.97 -10.79 54.13
C GLN A 510 24.83 -9.94 55.06
N GLN A 511 25.37 -8.84 54.58
CA GLN A 511 26.16 -7.88 55.36
C GLN A 511 25.28 -6.90 56.15
N GLY A 512 23.94 -6.97 56.02
CA GLY A 512 23.02 -6.07 56.71
C GLY A 512 23.00 -4.63 56.17
N SER A 513 23.64 -4.40 55.01
CA SER A 513 23.71 -3.09 54.36
C SER A 513 22.51 -2.78 53.46
N CYS A 514 21.57 -3.72 53.30
CA CYS A 514 20.33 -3.57 52.51
C CYS A 514 19.15 -4.24 53.22
N GLY A 515 17.98 -3.56 53.27
CA GLY A 515 16.75 -4.09 53.83
C GLY A 515 16.06 -5.09 52.89
N ILE A 516 15.26 -5.98 53.47
CA ILE A 516 14.54 -7.03 52.72
C ILE A 516 13.57 -6.41 51.70
N GLU A 517 12.85 -5.35 52.04
CA GLU A 517 11.92 -4.67 51.15
C GLU A 517 12.64 -4.06 49.93
N ALA A 518 13.77 -3.40 50.13
CA ALA A 518 14.60 -2.92 49.03
C ALA A 518 15.12 -4.08 48.15
N GLY A 519 15.27 -5.29 48.74
CA GLY A 519 15.65 -6.49 48.00
C GLY A 519 14.59 -6.98 47.03
N PHE A 520 13.32 -6.94 47.42
CA PHE A 520 12.22 -7.30 46.51
C PHE A 520 12.11 -6.32 45.34
N ILE A 521 12.12 -5.01 45.63
CA ILE A 521 12.04 -3.98 44.57
C ILE A 521 13.22 -4.12 43.60
N TRP A 522 14.44 -4.37 44.12
CA TRP A 522 15.63 -4.60 43.32
C TRP A 522 15.50 -5.81 42.38
N SER A 523 14.99 -6.92 42.91
CA SER A 523 14.79 -8.15 42.12
C SER A 523 13.77 -7.96 41.01
N ASP A 524 12.65 -7.28 41.31
CA ASP A 524 11.61 -7.00 40.34
C ASP A 524 12.13 -6.04 39.26
N LEU A 525 12.87 -5.01 39.67
CA LEU A 525 13.47 -4.05 38.73
C LEU A 525 14.45 -4.74 37.77
N LEU A 526 15.36 -5.60 38.29
CA LEU A 526 16.29 -6.34 37.42
C LEU A 526 15.56 -7.28 36.46
N THR A 527 14.48 -7.91 36.90
CA THR A 527 13.67 -8.79 36.06
C THR A 527 12.97 -8.00 34.92
N ASN A 528 12.39 -6.83 35.22
CA ASN A 528 11.77 -6.01 34.21
C ASN A 528 12.79 -5.46 33.21
N LEU A 529 13.99 -5.08 33.65
CA LEU A 529 15.07 -4.59 32.76
C LEU A 529 15.55 -5.66 31.78
N GLU A 530 15.74 -6.91 32.26
CA GLU A 530 16.08 -8.05 31.39
C GLU A 530 14.96 -8.39 30.43
N ARG A 531 13.68 -8.41 30.89
CA ARG A 531 12.56 -8.66 30.00
C ARG A 531 12.45 -7.66 28.85
N VAL A 532 12.78 -6.38 29.09
CA VAL A 532 12.86 -5.38 28.03
C VAL A 532 13.92 -5.78 26.99
N SER A 533 15.09 -6.26 27.41
CA SER A 533 16.13 -6.70 26.45
C SER A 533 15.72 -7.96 25.69
N ASP A 534 15.04 -8.92 26.33
CA ASP A 534 14.45 -10.10 25.69
C ASP A 534 13.51 -9.71 24.54
N HIS A 535 12.63 -8.71 24.77
CA HIS A 535 11.72 -8.23 23.74
C HIS A 535 12.45 -7.52 22.61
N CYS A 536 13.52 -6.79 22.89
CA CYS A 536 14.39 -6.21 21.86
C CYS A 536 15.07 -7.28 20.99
N SER A 537 15.57 -8.38 21.59
CA SER A 537 16.10 -9.54 20.89
C SER A 537 15.03 -10.20 20.01
N ASN A 538 13.79 -10.34 20.51
CA ASN A 538 12.67 -10.87 19.73
C ASN A 538 12.39 -10.04 18.47
N ILE A 539 12.33 -8.71 18.60
CA ILE A 539 12.14 -7.79 17.48
C ILE A 539 13.26 -7.96 16.45
N ALA A 540 14.52 -7.97 16.90
CA ALA A 540 15.67 -8.14 16.02
C ALA A 540 15.66 -9.51 15.31
N CYS A 541 15.33 -10.58 16.02
CA CYS A 541 15.19 -11.92 15.44
C CYS A 541 14.09 -11.97 14.38
N CYS A 542 12.92 -11.35 14.63
CA CYS A 542 11.82 -11.27 13.65
C CYS A 542 12.28 -10.59 12.36
N MET A 543 13.00 -9.48 12.45
CA MET A 543 13.55 -8.76 11.28
C MET A 543 14.55 -9.61 10.48
N ILE A 544 15.42 -10.36 11.18
CA ILE A 544 16.43 -11.22 10.54
C ILE A 544 15.75 -12.42 9.85
N GLU A 545 14.77 -13.06 10.51
CA GLU A 545 13.94 -14.14 9.91
C GLU A 545 13.26 -13.66 8.63
N GLY A 546 12.64 -12.46 8.66
CA GLY A 546 11.98 -11.87 7.50
C GLY A 546 12.92 -11.63 6.31
N ALA A 547 14.17 -11.27 6.56
CA ALA A 547 15.17 -11.03 5.53
C ALA A 547 15.72 -12.33 4.90
N ASP A 548 15.94 -13.37 5.70
CA ASP A 548 16.58 -14.63 5.28
C ASP A 548 15.58 -15.70 4.75
N HIS A 549 14.26 -15.45 4.78
CA HIS A 549 13.12 -16.22 4.21
C HIS A 549 12.99 -17.70 4.61
N ASN A 550 13.91 -18.30 5.38
CA ASN A 550 13.95 -19.75 5.64
C ASN A 550 14.42 -20.14 7.05
N LEU A 551 14.70 -19.20 7.94
CA LEU A 551 15.24 -19.51 9.26
C LEU A 551 14.13 -19.43 10.33
N HIS A 552 14.01 -20.44 11.18
CA HIS A 552 13.22 -20.36 12.41
C HIS A 552 14.03 -19.67 13.52
N ARG A 553 13.37 -19.02 14.48
CA ARG A 553 13.99 -18.24 15.57
C ARG A 553 15.21 -18.93 16.22
N HIS A 554 15.10 -20.23 16.51
CA HIS A 554 16.23 -21.00 17.07
C HIS A 554 17.43 -21.10 16.12
N GLU A 555 17.17 -21.19 14.81
CA GLU A 555 18.21 -21.24 13.78
C GLU A 555 18.84 -19.86 13.59
N VAL A 556 18.06 -18.77 13.70
CA VAL A 556 18.56 -17.40 13.67
C VAL A 556 19.49 -17.13 14.84
N LEU A 557 19.05 -17.42 16.06
CA LEU A 557 19.89 -17.28 17.27
C LEU A 557 21.16 -18.13 17.18
N GLN A 558 21.06 -19.39 16.73
CA GLN A 558 22.21 -20.23 16.49
C GLN A 558 23.13 -19.68 15.40
N SER A 559 22.59 -19.07 14.34
CA SER A 559 23.39 -18.46 13.27
C SER A 559 24.13 -17.21 13.75
N ILE A 560 23.50 -16.39 14.60
CA ILE A 560 24.10 -15.20 15.20
C ILE A 560 25.18 -15.61 16.18
N ARG A 561 24.89 -16.49 17.13
CA ARG A 561 25.85 -17.03 18.12
C ARG A 561 26.93 -17.91 17.46
N GLY A 562 26.62 -18.61 16.37
CA GLY A 562 27.52 -19.43 15.57
C GLY A 562 28.39 -18.65 14.57
N SER A 563 28.19 -17.34 14.39
CA SER A 563 29.05 -16.46 13.58
C SER A 563 30.40 -16.13 14.29
N GLY A 564 30.70 -16.79 15.40
CA GLY A 564 31.95 -16.92 16.14
C GLY A 564 32.67 -15.59 16.36
N GLU A 565 33.50 -15.17 15.42
CA GLU A 565 34.40 -14.02 15.59
C GLU A 565 33.66 -12.65 15.68
N ILE A 566 32.53 -12.47 15.00
CA ILE A 566 31.79 -11.19 15.01
C ILE A 566 31.01 -11.05 16.31
N PHE A 567 30.27 -12.09 16.70
CA PHE A 567 29.50 -12.09 17.93
C PHE A 567 30.44 -11.93 19.15
N ASP A 568 31.52 -12.71 19.24
CA ASP A 568 32.48 -12.67 20.36
C ASP A 568 33.17 -11.31 20.48
N ARG A 569 33.43 -10.65 19.35
CA ARG A 569 34.01 -9.32 19.34
C ARG A 569 33.04 -8.27 19.87
N GLU A 570 31.80 -8.26 19.37
CA GLU A 570 30.76 -7.29 19.80
C GLU A 570 30.36 -7.54 21.26
N TYR A 571 30.16 -8.80 21.67
CA TYR A 571 29.92 -9.16 23.06
C TYR A 571 31.06 -8.70 23.99
N SER A 572 32.32 -8.95 23.62
CA SER A 572 33.48 -8.51 24.40
C SER A 572 33.55 -6.99 24.50
N SER A 573 33.22 -6.27 23.44
CA SER A 573 33.16 -4.81 23.41
C SER A 573 32.09 -4.28 24.36
N TYR A 574 30.85 -4.82 24.29
CA TYR A 574 29.78 -4.42 25.20
C TYR A 574 30.04 -4.80 26.64
N ARG A 575 30.60 -5.99 26.90
CA ARG A 575 31.01 -6.43 28.24
C ARG A 575 32.07 -5.52 28.85
N GLN A 576 33.03 -5.02 28.08
CA GLN A 576 34.00 -4.03 28.54
C GLN A 576 33.34 -2.67 28.81
N LYS A 577 32.43 -2.23 27.93
CA LYS A 577 31.72 -0.95 28.05
C LYS A 577 30.85 -0.87 29.30
N TYR A 578 30.18 -1.97 29.64
CA TYR A 578 29.22 -2.06 30.74
C TYR A 578 29.78 -2.85 31.95
N ALA A 579 31.09 -2.97 32.05
CA ALA A 579 31.71 -3.61 33.22
C ALA A 579 31.34 -2.88 34.51
N LEU A 580 30.84 -3.62 35.50
CA LEU A 580 30.58 -3.07 36.83
C LEU A 580 31.91 -2.75 37.52
N THR A 581 31.97 -1.61 38.22
CA THR A 581 33.13 -1.25 39.03
C THR A 581 33.39 -2.29 40.10
N ALA A 582 34.68 -2.60 40.40
CA ALA A 582 35.04 -3.49 41.48
C ALA A 582 34.50 -2.95 42.83
N GLU A 583 33.90 -3.85 43.65
CA GLU A 583 33.42 -3.52 45.03
C GLU A 583 34.52 -3.05 45.94
#